data_885451392abaca65b73594607ad64ff4
#
_entry.id   885451392abaca65b73594607ad64ff4
#
_cell.length_a   1.000
_cell.length_b   1.000
_cell.length_c   1.000
_cell.angle_alpha   90.00
_cell.angle_beta   90.00
_cell.angle_gamma   90.00
#
_symmetry.space_group_name_H-M   'P 1'
#
loop_
_entity.id
_entity.type
_entity.pdbx_description
1 polymer ?
#
loop_
_entity_poly.entity_id
_entity_poly.type
_entity_poly.pdbx_seq_one_letter_code
_entity_poly.pdbx_strand_id
1 'polypeptide(L)'
;MTTAIPANYRIRPIAAQDNAAIARVIRRVSAEFNLTADKGYTVSDPNLDSLFELYSQPDSAYWILEYEGEVVGGGGIAPLTGGDADVCELQKMYFLPVLRGKGLARQLALLALDFARQHGFRRCYLETTAHLTSAIRLYQSLGFEHIPQAMGNTRHTDCEVNMLKTL
;
A
#
# COMPACT_ATOMS: atom_id res chain seq x y z
N MET A 1 -16.27 -11.80 9.24
CA MET A 1 -17.15 -10.62 9.32
C MET A 1 -16.43 -9.40 8.82
N THR A 2 -17.00 -8.73 7.84
CA THR A 2 -16.47 -7.46 7.36
C THR A 2 -16.94 -6.38 8.33
N THR A 3 -15.99 -5.71 9.01
CA THR A 3 -16.35 -4.58 9.87
C THR A 3 -16.85 -3.45 8.97
N ALA A 4 -18.02 -2.90 9.28
CA ALA A 4 -18.57 -1.78 8.50
C ALA A 4 -17.65 -0.57 8.57
N ILE A 5 -17.47 0.13 7.44
CA ILE A 5 -16.73 1.39 7.39
C ILE A 5 -17.56 2.45 8.12
N PRO A 6 -16.97 3.19 9.09
CA PRO A 6 -17.70 4.25 9.78
C PRO A 6 -18.25 5.31 8.81
N ALA A 7 -19.38 5.92 9.15
CA ALA A 7 -20.16 6.80 8.24
C ALA A 7 -19.36 7.97 7.64
N ASN A 8 -18.36 8.48 8.36
CA ASN A 8 -17.55 9.63 7.91
C ASN A 8 -16.38 9.25 7.02
N TYR A 9 -16.17 7.96 6.80
CA TYR A 9 -15.05 7.41 6.01
C TYR A 9 -15.57 6.78 4.73
N ARG A 10 -14.75 6.85 3.69
CA ARG A 10 -15.05 6.22 2.39
C ARG A 10 -13.78 5.68 1.78
N ILE A 11 -13.84 4.46 1.25
CA ILE A 11 -12.79 3.88 0.42
C ILE A 11 -13.30 3.85 -1.02
N ARG A 12 -12.52 4.40 -1.93
CA ARG A 12 -12.87 4.47 -3.36
C ARG A 12 -11.64 4.37 -4.24
N PRO A 13 -11.80 4.01 -5.54
CA PRO A 13 -10.68 4.05 -6.48
C PRO A 13 -10.09 5.47 -6.60
N ILE A 14 -8.79 5.54 -6.85
CA ILE A 14 -8.10 6.81 -7.10
C ILE A 14 -8.67 7.48 -8.35
N ALA A 15 -8.74 8.82 -8.34
CA ALA A 15 -9.06 9.65 -9.49
C ALA A 15 -7.91 10.61 -9.78
N ALA A 16 -7.88 11.17 -10.99
CA ALA A 16 -6.77 12.04 -11.43
C ALA A 16 -6.57 13.24 -10.50
N GLN A 17 -7.64 13.81 -9.96
CA GLN A 17 -7.56 14.94 -9.04
C GLN A 17 -6.98 14.60 -7.67
N ASP A 18 -6.78 13.32 -7.36
CA ASP A 18 -6.24 12.89 -6.06
C ASP A 18 -4.70 12.94 -6.00
N ASN A 19 -4.03 13.07 -7.13
CA ASN A 19 -2.57 12.94 -7.20
C ASN A 19 -1.84 13.82 -6.18
N ALA A 20 -2.16 15.11 -6.11
CA ALA A 20 -1.50 16.02 -5.19
C ALA A 20 -1.81 15.71 -3.73
N ALA A 21 -3.06 15.37 -3.42
CA ALA A 21 -3.50 15.10 -2.06
C ALA A 21 -2.87 13.82 -1.50
N ILE A 22 -2.87 12.74 -2.28
CA ILE A 22 -2.27 11.48 -1.80
C ILE A 22 -0.74 11.58 -1.69
N ALA A 23 -0.09 12.31 -2.59
CA ALA A 23 1.34 12.55 -2.50
C ALA A 23 1.70 13.29 -1.20
N ARG A 24 0.89 14.28 -0.80
CA ARG A 24 1.06 14.99 0.49
C ARG A 24 0.93 14.03 1.67
N VAL A 25 -0.06 13.15 1.65
CA VAL A 25 -0.25 12.14 2.71
C VAL A 25 0.99 11.24 2.81
N ILE A 26 1.48 10.72 1.70
CA ILE A 26 2.65 9.84 1.68
C ILE A 26 3.89 10.57 2.23
N ARG A 27 4.13 11.80 1.81
CA ARG A 27 5.26 12.59 2.31
C ARG A 27 5.14 12.89 3.80
N ARG A 28 3.95 13.22 4.26
CA ARG A 28 3.69 13.54 5.68
C ARG A 28 3.89 12.30 6.57
N VAL A 29 3.35 11.16 6.19
CA VAL A 29 3.52 9.91 6.95
C VAL A 29 4.98 9.46 6.90
N SER A 30 5.63 9.57 5.75
CA SER A 30 7.05 9.24 5.61
C SER A 30 7.91 10.09 6.56
N ALA A 31 7.63 11.39 6.65
CA ALA A 31 8.33 12.27 7.58
C ALA A 31 8.09 11.88 9.05
N GLU A 32 6.87 11.48 9.39
CA GLU A 32 6.51 11.02 10.74
C GLU A 32 7.37 9.85 11.19
N PHE A 33 7.67 8.92 10.28
CA PHE A 33 8.47 7.72 10.56
C PHE A 33 9.93 7.86 10.11
N ASN A 34 10.36 9.06 9.76
CA ASN A 34 11.73 9.36 9.30
C ASN A 34 12.17 8.53 8.08
N LEU A 35 11.23 8.27 7.17
CA LEU A 35 11.48 7.54 5.93
C LEU A 35 11.89 8.55 4.85
N THR A 36 13.18 8.84 4.76
CA THR A 36 13.69 9.89 3.87
C THR A 36 13.99 9.36 2.46
N ALA A 37 13.94 10.26 1.47
CA ALA A 37 14.12 9.91 0.05
C ALA A 37 15.50 9.30 -0.26
N ASP A 38 16.53 9.72 0.46
CA ASP A 38 17.91 9.23 0.29
C ASP A 38 18.09 7.75 0.67
N LYS A 39 17.09 7.17 1.38
CA LYS A 39 17.11 5.78 1.83
C LYS A 39 16.33 4.81 0.94
N GLY A 40 15.85 5.26 -0.24
CA GLY A 40 15.16 4.38 -1.18
C GLY A 40 13.76 3.93 -0.76
N TYR A 41 13.06 4.69 0.08
CA TYR A 41 11.65 4.44 0.43
C TYR A 41 10.70 4.99 -0.64
N THR A 42 9.40 4.69 -0.50
CA THR A 42 8.35 5.16 -1.43
C THR A 42 8.43 6.65 -1.75
N VAL A 43 8.83 7.49 -0.79
CA VAL A 43 8.95 8.93 -0.97
C VAL A 43 9.98 9.31 -2.05
N SER A 44 10.88 8.40 -2.42
CA SER A 44 11.86 8.58 -3.50
C SER A 44 11.34 8.14 -4.86
N ASP A 45 10.16 7.53 -4.94
CA ASP A 45 9.63 7.02 -6.20
C ASP A 45 9.36 8.17 -7.18
N PRO A 46 9.83 8.06 -8.45
CA PRO A 46 9.72 9.17 -9.40
C PRO A 46 8.27 9.50 -9.78
N ASN A 47 7.34 8.55 -9.60
CA ASN A 47 5.94 8.71 -9.98
C ASN A 47 5.04 9.09 -8.79
N LEU A 48 5.61 9.55 -7.68
CA LEU A 48 4.85 9.84 -6.47
C LEU A 48 3.74 10.89 -6.70
N ASP A 49 3.96 11.86 -7.57
CA ASP A 49 2.97 12.90 -7.88
C ASP A 49 2.03 12.50 -9.03
N SER A 50 2.11 11.28 -9.54
CA SER A 50 1.36 10.79 -10.69
C SER A 50 0.76 9.39 -10.40
N LEU A 51 0.25 9.15 -9.20
CA LEU A 51 -0.22 7.81 -8.81
C LEU A 51 -1.42 7.36 -9.62
N PHE A 52 -2.33 8.27 -10.00
CA PHE A 52 -3.44 7.89 -10.85
C PHE A 52 -2.96 7.27 -12.16
N GLU A 53 -2.00 7.91 -12.81
CA GLU A 53 -1.43 7.43 -14.07
C GLU A 53 -0.64 6.13 -13.86
N LEU A 54 0.13 6.04 -12.78
CA LEU A 54 0.90 4.84 -12.46
C LEU A 54 -0.01 3.62 -12.27
N TYR A 55 -1.11 3.77 -11.53
CA TYR A 55 -2.02 2.67 -11.23
C TYR A 55 -3.15 2.50 -12.25
N SER A 56 -3.13 3.26 -13.34
CA SER A 56 -3.98 3.04 -14.51
C SER A 56 -3.42 1.96 -15.45
N GLN A 57 -2.24 1.42 -15.16
CA GLN A 57 -1.63 0.34 -15.92
C GLN A 57 -2.39 -0.97 -15.71
N PRO A 58 -2.26 -1.96 -16.64
CA PRO A 58 -2.92 -3.26 -16.49
C PRO A 58 -2.59 -3.94 -15.16
N ASP A 59 -3.58 -4.63 -14.59
CA ASP A 59 -3.46 -5.40 -13.36
C ASP A 59 -3.00 -4.59 -12.15
N SER A 60 -3.25 -3.28 -12.18
CA SER A 60 -2.86 -2.34 -11.12
C SER A 60 -4.08 -1.56 -10.64
N ALA A 61 -4.10 -1.21 -9.37
CA ALA A 61 -5.15 -0.39 -8.78
C ALA A 61 -4.62 0.33 -7.54
N TYR A 62 -5.21 1.48 -7.24
CA TYR A 62 -4.93 2.24 -6.02
C TYR A 62 -6.25 2.73 -5.45
N TRP A 63 -6.42 2.60 -4.14
CA TRP A 63 -7.62 3.07 -3.43
C TRP A 63 -7.27 4.24 -2.55
N ILE A 64 -8.19 5.21 -2.53
CA ILE A 64 -8.12 6.38 -1.67
C ILE A 64 -9.03 6.17 -0.47
N LEU A 65 -8.56 6.57 0.69
CA LEU A 65 -9.35 6.61 1.91
C LEU A 65 -9.63 8.07 2.24
N GLU A 66 -10.91 8.42 2.30
CA GLU A 66 -11.39 9.76 2.66
C GLU A 66 -11.95 9.78 4.07
N TYR A 67 -11.77 10.92 4.73
CA TYR A 67 -12.46 11.26 5.96
C TYR A 67 -13.12 12.64 5.75
N GLU A 68 -14.46 12.68 5.84
CA GLU A 68 -15.24 13.91 5.62
C GLU A 68 -14.86 14.65 4.33
N GLY A 69 -14.66 13.87 3.25
CA GLY A 69 -14.31 14.41 1.93
C GLY A 69 -12.82 14.70 1.72
N GLU A 70 -11.99 14.58 2.76
CA GLU A 70 -10.55 14.82 2.65
C GLU A 70 -9.77 13.52 2.44
N VAL A 71 -8.78 13.55 1.56
CA VAL A 71 -7.87 12.40 1.36
C VAL A 71 -6.96 12.26 2.58
N VAL A 72 -7.03 11.11 3.25
CA VAL A 72 -6.30 10.86 4.50
C VAL A 72 -5.46 9.58 4.47
N GLY A 73 -5.55 8.82 3.40
CA GLY A 73 -4.75 7.62 3.23
C GLY A 73 -5.00 6.96 1.89
N GLY A 74 -4.28 5.88 1.66
CA GLY A 74 -4.43 5.09 0.46
C GLY A 74 -3.51 3.88 0.44
N GLY A 75 -3.70 3.05 -0.56
CA GLY A 75 -2.87 1.89 -0.80
C GLY A 75 -3.16 1.28 -2.15
N GLY A 76 -2.20 0.57 -2.70
CA GLY A 76 -2.31 0.03 -4.04
C GLY A 76 -1.75 -1.37 -4.20
N ILE A 77 -1.99 -1.91 -5.37
CA ILE A 77 -1.50 -3.20 -5.78
C ILE A 77 -1.11 -3.16 -7.26
N ALA A 78 -0.04 -3.84 -7.60
CA ALA A 78 0.46 -3.90 -8.96
C ALA A 78 1.27 -5.19 -9.15
N PRO A 79 1.54 -5.60 -10.40
CA PRO A 79 2.49 -6.69 -10.64
C PRO A 79 3.85 -6.37 -10.01
N LEU A 80 4.50 -7.37 -9.42
CA LEU A 80 5.84 -7.18 -8.84
C LEU A 80 6.85 -6.96 -9.95
N THR A 81 7.47 -5.78 -9.98
CA THR A 81 8.51 -5.44 -10.96
C THR A 81 9.70 -6.40 -10.80
N GLY A 82 10.08 -7.08 -11.90
CA GLY A 82 11.17 -8.03 -11.89
C GLY A 82 10.85 -9.37 -11.23
N GLY A 83 9.60 -9.61 -10.82
CA GLY A 83 9.15 -10.87 -10.26
C GLY A 83 8.45 -11.77 -11.27
N ASP A 84 7.98 -12.92 -10.80
CA ASP A 84 7.20 -13.85 -11.60
C ASP A 84 5.83 -13.24 -11.95
N ALA A 85 5.26 -13.67 -13.08
CA ALA A 85 4.00 -13.13 -13.59
C ALA A 85 2.80 -13.33 -12.66
N ASP A 86 2.86 -14.32 -11.77
CA ASP A 86 1.79 -14.62 -10.81
C ASP A 86 1.94 -13.94 -9.45
N VAL A 87 2.95 -13.05 -9.30
CA VAL A 87 3.22 -12.33 -8.06
C VAL A 87 2.88 -10.86 -8.23
N CYS A 88 2.04 -10.35 -7.34
CA CYS A 88 1.76 -8.92 -7.22
C CYS A 88 2.44 -8.36 -5.97
N GLU A 89 2.44 -7.03 -5.87
CA GLU A 89 2.99 -6.32 -4.70
C GLU A 89 1.95 -5.37 -4.13
N LEU A 90 1.71 -5.47 -2.82
CA LEU A 90 0.95 -4.48 -2.06
C LEU A 90 1.86 -3.29 -1.81
N GLN A 91 1.44 -2.09 -2.24
CA GLN A 91 2.30 -0.93 -2.34
C GLN A 91 1.68 0.31 -1.72
N LYS A 92 2.53 1.21 -1.21
CA LYS A 92 2.16 2.58 -0.85
C LYS A 92 0.96 2.65 0.09
N MET A 93 0.96 1.80 1.11
CA MET A 93 -0.03 1.79 2.18
C MET A 93 0.34 2.85 3.22
N TYR A 94 -0.28 4.04 3.10
CA TYR A 94 0.00 5.18 3.98
C TYR A 94 -1.29 5.76 4.52
N PHE A 95 -1.33 6.00 5.82
CA PHE A 95 -2.53 6.49 6.52
C PHE A 95 -2.15 7.53 7.56
N LEU A 96 -2.85 8.67 7.55
CA LEU A 96 -2.68 9.70 8.56
C LEU A 96 -3.10 9.15 9.94
N PRO A 97 -2.55 9.73 11.05
CA PRO A 97 -2.86 9.24 12.40
C PRO A 97 -4.35 9.15 12.75
N VAL A 98 -5.18 10.05 12.19
CA VAL A 98 -6.63 10.08 12.44
C VAL A 98 -7.32 8.76 12.06
N LEU A 99 -6.74 7.98 11.15
CA LEU A 99 -7.32 6.73 10.65
C LEU A 99 -6.88 5.50 11.43
N ARG A 100 -5.85 5.63 12.24
CA ARG A 100 -5.22 4.46 12.87
C ARG A 100 -6.11 3.91 13.99
N GLY A 101 -6.07 2.59 14.16
CA GLY A 101 -6.84 1.91 15.18
C GLY A 101 -8.32 1.71 14.87
N LYS A 102 -8.77 1.98 13.64
CA LYS A 102 -10.19 1.88 13.22
C LYS A 102 -10.46 0.73 12.24
N GLY A 103 -9.46 -0.07 11.91
CA GLY A 103 -9.60 -1.18 10.97
C GLY A 103 -9.70 -0.78 9.50
N LEU A 104 -9.45 0.48 9.16
CA LEU A 104 -9.62 0.99 7.79
C LEU A 104 -8.49 0.53 6.87
N ALA A 105 -7.26 0.47 7.35
CA ALA A 105 -6.14 -0.07 6.60
C ALA A 105 -6.37 -1.55 6.25
N ARG A 106 -6.94 -2.31 7.18
CA ARG A 106 -7.33 -3.70 6.95
C ARG A 106 -8.39 -3.82 5.86
N GLN A 107 -9.42 -2.98 5.88
CA GLN A 107 -10.46 -2.96 4.86
C GLN A 107 -9.88 -2.69 3.47
N LEU A 108 -8.99 -1.71 3.36
CA LEU A 108 -8.34 -1.38 2.09
C LEU A 108 -7.44 -2.54 1.62
N ALA A 109 -6.67 -3.13 2.51
CA ALA A 109 -5.82 -4.28 2.17
C ALA A 109 -6.65 -5.47 1.66
N LEU A 110 -7.81 -5.73 2.27
CA LEU A 110 -8.71 -6.78 1.81
C LEU A 110 -9.23 -6.52 0.39
N LEU A 111 -9.57 -5.26 0.07
CA LEU A 111 -9.95 -4.88 -1.30
C LEU A 111 -8.81 -5.16 -2.29
N ALA A 112 -7.59 -4.81 -1.92
CA ALA A 112 -6.41 -5.03 -2.76
C ALA A 112 -6.17 -6.53 -3.01
N LEU A 113 -6.29 -7.34 -1.97
CA LEU A 113 -6.11 -8.79 -2.10
C LEU A 113 -7.21 -9.44 -2.94
N ASP A 114 -8.45 -8.99 -2.82
CA ASP A 114 -9.55 -9.47 -3.68
C ASP A 114 -9.30 -9.09 -5.15
N PHE A 115 -8.86 -7.87 -5.40
CA PHE A 115 -8.48 -7.44 -6.75
C PHE A 115 -7.38 -8.36 -7.31
N ALA A 116 -6.36 -8.66 -6.52
CA ALA A 116 -5.26 -9.53 -6.93
C ALA A 116 -5.76 -10.92 -7.33
N ARG A 117 -6.65 -11.52 -6.54
CA ARG A 117 -7.24 -12.82 -6.88
C ARG A 117 -8.03 -12.78 -8.17
N GLN A 118 -8.84 -11.73 -8.35
CA GLN A 118 -9.66 -11.56 -9.56
C GLN A 118 -8.81 -11.37 -10.81
N HIS A 119 -7.62 -10.83 -10.68
CA HIS A 119 -6.68 -10.61 -11.78
C HIS A 119 -5.69 -11.77 -11.98
N GLY A 120 -5.90 -12.90 -11.31
CA GLY A 120 -5.15 -14.13 -11.54
C GLY A 120 -3.82 -14.23 -10.80
N PHE A 121 -3.50 -13.31 -9.90
CA PHE A 121 -2.31 -13.43 -9.07
C PHE A 121 -2.47 -14.55 -8.04
N ARG A 122 -1.40 -15.26 -7.78
CA ARG A 122 -1.36 -16.38 -6.83
C ARG A 122 -0.63 -16.07 -5.54
N ARG A 123 0.23 -15.05 -5.56
CA ARG A 123 1.01 -14.62 -4.39
C ARG A 123 1.05 -13.11 -4.35
N CYS A 124 1.07 -12.57 -3.15
CA CYS A 124 1.23 -11.12 -2.92
C CYS A 124 2.44 -10.88 -2.03
N TYR A 125 3.31 -10.01 -2.49
CA TYR A 125 4.55 -9.62 -1.83
C TYR A 125 4.41 -8.21 -1.28
N LEU A 126 5.15 -7.89 -0.24
CA LEU A 126 5.29 -6.52 0.24
C LEU A 126 6.66 -6.31 0.89
N GLU A 127 7.07 -5.04 0.91
CA GLU A 127 8.27 -4.59 1.60
C GLU A 127 7.90 -3.51 2.59
N THR A 128 8.51 -3.54 3.78
CA THR A 128 8.32 -2.54 4.80
C THR A 128 9.57 -2.44 5.67
N THR A 129 9.51 -1.61 6.70
CA THR A 129 10.62 -1.42 7.63
C THR A 129 10.19 -1.84 9.05
N ALA A 130 11.15 -2.29 9.85
CA ALA A 130 10.91 -2.74 11.22
C ALA A 130 10.30 -1.67 12.13
N HIS A 131 10.46 -0.39 11.79
CA HIS A 131 9.85 0.71 12.53
C HIS A 131 8.33 0.74 12.45
N LEU A 132 7.74 0.19 11.39
CA LEU A 132 6.30 0.19 11.16
C LEU A 132 5.66 -1.04 11.79
N THR A 133 5.76 -1.16 13.11
CA THR A 133 5.30 -2.35 13.85
C THR A 133 3.81 -2.62 13.71
N SER A 134 2.98 -1.59 13.69
CA SER A 134 1.52 -1.73 13.52
C SER A 134 1.17 -2.25 12.13
N ALA A 135 1.89 -1.80 11.09
CA ALA A 135 1.71 -2.29 9.73
C ALA A 135 2.10 -3.78 9.62
N ILE A 136 3.22 -4.16 10.22
CA ILE A 136 3.67 -5.56 10.22
C ILE A 136 2.63 -6.45 10.90
N ARG A 137 2.09 -6.04 12.04
CA ARG A 137 1.02 -6.78 12.73
C ARG A 137 -0.22 -6.94 11.86
N LEU A 138 -0.61 -5.88 11.15
CA LEU A 138 -1.72 -5.93 10.21
C LEU A 138 -1.46 -6.99 9.13
N TYR A 139 -0.30 -6.94 8.50
CA TYR A 139 0.05 -7.88 7.43
C TYR A 139 0.10 -9.31 7.93
N GLN A 140 0.66 -9.55 9.11
CA GLN A 140 0.65 -10.87 9.74
C GLN A 140 -0.78 -11.36 9.97
N SER A 141 -1.67 -10.50 10.46
CA SER A 141 -3.07 -10.83 10.69
C SER A 141 -3.83 -11.18 9.40
N LEU A 142 -3.35 -10.68 8.25
CA LEU A 142 -3.90 -10.99 6.93
C LEU A 142 -3.30 -12.24 6.30
N GLY A 143 -2.33 -12.87 6.96
CA GLY A 143 -1.71 -14.10 6.49
C GLY A 143 -0.38 -13.92 5.76
N PHE A 144 0.20 -12.72 5.78
CA PHE A 144 1.55 -12.52 5.27
C PHE A 144 2.58 -13.11 6.23
N GLU A 145 3.60 -13.75 5.68
CA GLU A 145 4.69 -14.36 6.43
C GLU A 145 6.02 -13.70 6.04
N HIS A 146 6.93 -13.56 7.00
CA HIS A 146 8.27 -13.05 6.73
C HIS A 146 9.02 -14.00 5.82
N ILE A 147 9.75 -13.44 4.84
CA ILE A 147 10.69 -14.20 4.00
C ILE A 147 12.08 -13.60 4.14
N PRO A 148 13.15 -14.43 3.99
CA PRO A 148 14.52 -13.98 4.29
C PRO A 148 15.13 -13.05 3.25
N GLN A 149 14.58 -13.00 2.03
CA GLN A 149 15.17 -12.26 0.92
C GLN A 149 14.11 -11.48 0.17
N ALA A 150 14.50 -10.30 -0.35
CA ALA A 150 13.66 -9.52 -1.23
C ALA A 150 13.38 -10.25 -2.54
N MET A 151 12.19 -10.01 -3.10
CA MET A 151 11.78 -10.51 -4.41
C MET A 151 11.74 -9.37 -5.42
N GLY A 152 11.94 -9.70 -6.69
CA GLY A 152 11.82 -8.72 -7.76
C GLY A 152 12.88 -7.62 -7.70
N ASN A 153 12.52 -6.45 -8.25
CA ASN A 153 13.38 -5.26 -8.27
C ASN A 153 12.56 -4.00 -8.01
N THR A 154 12.26 -3.73 -6.75
CA THR A 154 11.40 -2.62 -6.33
C THR A 154 12.16 -1.30 -6.15
N ARG A 155 13.49 -1.36 -6.09
CA ARG A 155 14.40 -0.24 -5.76
C ARG A 155 14.28 0.26 -4.31
N HIS A 156 13.49 -0.37 -3.46
CA HIS A 156 13.35 -0.01 -2.04
C HIS A 156 14.38 -0.78 -1.20
N THR A 157 15.66 -0.49 -1.41
CA THR A 157 16.78 -1.28 -0.86
C THR A 157 16.90 -1.19 0.66
N ASP A 158 16.33 -0.16 1.29
CA ASP A 158 16.37 0.03 2.74
C ASP A 158 15.13 -0.53 3.45
N CYS A 159 14.21 -1.16 2.72
CA CYS A 159 13.10 -1.91 3.32
C CYS A 159 13.62 -3.31 3.70
N GLU A 160 13.98 -3.47 4.98
CA GLU A 160 14.61 -4.71 5.45
C GLU A 160 13.61 -5.81 5.80
N VAL A 161 12.31 -5.52 5.81
CA VAL A 161 11.26 -6.51 6.08
C VAL A 161 10.55 -6.87 4.78
N ASN A 162 10.62 -8.15 4.43
CA ASN A 162 10.00 -8.69 3.22
C ASN A 162 8.95 -9.73 3.65
N MET A 163 7.75 -9.64 3.10
CA MET A 163 6.67 -10.54 3.46
C MET A 163 5.95 -11.04 2.22
N LEU A 164 5.40 -12.25 2.31
CA LEU A 164 4.73 -12.92 1.20
C LEU A 164 3.48 -13.64 1.70
N LYS A 165 2.42 -13.58 0.91
CA LYS A 165 1.17 -14.27 1.17
C LYS A 165 0.75 -15.08 -0.06
N THR A 166 0.33 -16.32 0.15
CA THR A 166 -0.36 -17.12 -0.88
C THR A 166 -1.83 -16.67 -0.92
N LEU A 167 -2.28 -16.35 -2.12
CA LEU A 167 -3.66 -15.87 -2.34
C LEU A 167 -4.65 -17.00 -2.54
#